data_19bbf74cb73c6505a3f48f86d4e49d22
#
_entry.id   19bbf74cb73c6505a3f48f86d4e49d22
#
_cell.length_a   1.000
_cell.length_b   1.000
_cell.length_c   1.000
_cell.angle_alpha   90.00
_cell.angle_beta   90.00
_cell.angle_gamma   90.00
#
_symmetry.space_group_name_H-M   'P 1'
#
loop_
_entity.id
_entity.type
_entity.pdbx_description
1 polymer ?
#
loop_
_entity_poly.entity_id
_entity_poly.type
_entity_poly.pdbx_seq_one_letter_code
_entity_poly.pdbx_strand_id
1 'polypeptide(L)'
;ELYAKVQEYFTAFCGLVFLGVILYIDIIALILGPQFRSAVGVVPVMLLSYMILGMLFNVSMWYKLSGKTNMAIWITLSGLAVTAVVIVLFMPKYSYWAAAFGHLASYIVMFIISSVLGARHYPIPYRWGRLGCIFLLMGAVYGISLLLPSMTLWLKLTVHTLLLGVYLAGSWTIVRH
;
A
#
# COMPACT_ATOMS: atom_id res chain seq x y z
N GLU A 1 0.73 -22.81 -0.18
CA GLU A 1 -0.58 -22.29 -0.59
C GLU A 1 -1.21 -21.37 0.47
N LEU A 2 -1.13 -21.72 1.79
CA LEU A 2 -1.72 -20.91 2.85
C LEU A 2 -1.20 -19.46 2.83
N TYR A 3 0.12 -19.26 2.75
CA TYR A 3 0.73 -17.93 2.74
C TYR A 3 0.33 -17.10 1.51
N ALA A 4 0.13 -17.75 0.37
CA ALA A 4 -0.34 -17.07 -0.83
C ALA A 4 -1.79 -16.56 -0.66
N LYS A 5 -2.68 -17.37 -0.08
CA LYS A 5 -4.05 -16.96 0.25
C LYS A 5 -4.06 -15.84 1.29
N VAL A 6 -3.26 -15.96 2.35
CA VAL A 6 -3.14 -14.91 3.38
C VAL A 6 -2.70 -13.59 2.74
N GLN A 7 -1.76 -13.63 1.78
CA GLN A 7 -1.32 -12.43 1.06
C GLN A 7 -2.46 -11.80 0.25
N GLU A 8 -3.26 -12.61 -0.46
CA GLU A 8 -4.42 -12.12 -1.23
C GLU A 8 -5.45 -11.44 -0.33
N TYR A 9 -5.87 -12.09 0.77
CA TYR A 9 -6.81 -11.52 1.73
C TYR A 9 -6.27 -10.25 2.40
N PHE A 10 -5.00 -10.28 2.79
CA PHE A 10 -4.34 -9.15 3.41
C PHE A 10 -4.30 -7.95 2.46
N THR A 11 -3.94 -8.18 1.19
CA THR A 11 -3.88 -7.13 0.17
C THR A 11 -5.27 -6.55 -0.09
N ALA A 12 -6.31 -7.38 -0.18
CA ALA A 12 -7.69 -6.93 -0.35
C ALA A 12 -8.16 -6.10 0.85
N PHE A 13 -7.86 -6.54 2.08
CA PHE A 13 -8.20 -5.80 3.30
C PHE A 13 -7.46 -4.45 3.39
N CYS A 14 -6.15 -4.43 3.11
CA CYS A 14 -5.38 -3.19 3.09
C CYS A 14 -5.88 -2.22 2.02
N GLY A 15 -6.28 -2.72 0.84
CA GLY A 15 -6.90 -1.90 -0.19
C GLY A 15 -8.23 -1.31 0.23
N LEU A 16 -9.04 -2.06 1.00
CA LEU A 16 -10.27 -1.54 1.60
C LEU A 16 -9.98 -0.39 2.58
N VAL A 17 -9.00 -0.57 3.46
CA VAL A 17 -8.59 0.47 4.42
C VAL A 17 -8.03 1.69 3.67
N PHE A 18 -7.21 1.48 2.65
CA PHE A 18 -6.67 2.54 1.80
C PHE A 18 -7.79 3.37 1.16
N LEU A 19 -8.75 2.72 0.49
CA LEU A 19 -9.88 3.39 -0.12
C LEU A 19 -10.80 4.04 0.93
N GLY A 20 -11.05 3.36 2.05
CA GLY A 20 -11.84 3.91 3.14
C GLY A 20 -11.26 5.23 3.64
N VAL A 21 -9.96 5.29 3.92
CA VAL A 21 -9.33 6.53 4.38
C VAL A 21 -9.35 7.60 3.31
N ILE A 22 -9.04 7.28 2.06
CA ILE A 22 -8.96 8.27 0.97
C ILE A 22 -10.34 8.81 0.59
N LEU A 23 -11.33 7.95 0.47
CA LEU A 23 -12.68 8.37 0.10
C LEU A 23 -13.34 9.27 1.16
N TYR A 24 -12.97 9.06 2.43
CA TYR A 24 -13.48 9.86 3.55
C TYR A 24 -12.46 10.89 4.06
N ILE A 25 -11.41 11.17 3.28
CA ILE A 25 -10.31 12.07 3.68
C ILE A 25 -10.78 13.50 3.98
N ASP A 26 -11.83 13.96 3.31
CA ASP A 26 -12.43 15.29 3.56
C ASP A 26 -13.01 15.39 4.98
N ILE A 27 -13.64 14.31 5.46
CA ILE A 27 -14.17 14.23 6.84
C ILE A 27 -13.03 14.16 7.84
N ILE A 28 -12.00 13.35 7.53
CA ILE A 28 -10.80 13.22 8.37
C ILE A 28 -10.08 14.57 8.44
N ALA A 29 -9.99 15.31 7.33
CA ALA A 29 -9.38 16.63 7.29
C ALA A 29 -10.16 17.70 8.07
N LEU A 30 -11.48 17.53 8.27
CA LEU A 30 -12.28 18.39 9.15
C LEU A 30 -11.94 18.20 10.63
N ILE A 31 -11.63 16.95 11.02
CA ILE A 31 -11.23 16.61 12.39
C ILE A 31 -9.78 17.09 12.67
N LEU A 32 -8.92 17.06 11.64
CA LEU A 32 -7.56 17.57 11.70
C LEU A 32 -7.57 19.10 11.74
N GLY A 33 -6.75 19.68 12.61
CA GLY A 33 -6.60 21.14 12.70
C GLY A 33 -6.15 21.76 11.36
N PRO A 34 -6.45 23.06 11.13
CA PRO A 34 -6.17 23.74 9.85
C PRO A 34 -4.72 23.63 9.37
N GLN A 35 -3.79 23.62 10.31
CA GLN A 35 -2.34 23.50 10.05
C GLN A 35 -1.91 22.15 9.47
N PHE A 36 -2.71 21.09 9.64
CA PHE A 36 -2.39 19.75 9.12
C PHE A 36 -3.03 19.46 7.74
N ARG A 37 -3.92 20.34 7.28
CA ARG A 37 -4.60 20.16 5.98
C ARG A 37 -3.66 20.15 4.78
N SER A 38 -2.55 20.87 4.86
CA SER A 38 -1.52 20.85 3.81
C SER A 38 -0.85 19.49 3.66
N ALA A 39 -0.78 18.69 4.75
CA ALA A 39 -0.19 17.36 4.75
C ALA A 39 -1.15 16.25 4.29
N VAL A 40 -2.44 16.55 4.13
CA VAL A 40 -3.45 15.56 3.69
C VAL A 40 -3.10 14.95 2.32
N GLY A 41 -2.48 15.73 1.44
CA GLY A 41 -2.02 15.24 0.12
C GLY A 41 -0.99 14.10 0.18
N VAL A 42 -0.28 13.95 1.29
CA VAL A 42 0.74 12.88 1.46
C VAL A 42 0.11 11.57 1.94
N VAL A 43 -1.09 11.62 2.51
CA VAL A 43 -1.78 10.45 3.10
C VAL A 43 -1.89 9.27 2.11
N PRO A 44 -2.28 9.44 0.83
CA PRO A 44 -2.34 8.34 -0.12
C PRO A 44 -0.98 7.64 -0.31
N VAL A 45 0.10 8.41 -0.39
CA VAL A 45 1.46 7.87 -0.56
C VAL A 45 1.89 7.08 0.67
N MET A 46 1.60 7.60 1.87
CA MET A 46 1.93 6.94 3.13
C MET A 46 1.12 5.65 3.31
N LEU A 47 -0.18 5.67 3.01
CA LEU A 47 -1.02 4.46 3.08
C LEU A 47 -0.55 3.38 2.11
N LEU A 48 -0.19 3.77 0.87
CA LEU A 48 0.37 2.84 -0.10
C LEU A 48 1.70 2.26 0.39
N SER A 49 2.55 3.07 1.00
CA SER A 49 3.81 2.63 1.60
C SER A 49 3.59 1.58 2.68
N TYR A 50 2.66 1.83 3.61
CA TYR A 50 2.33 0.88 4.68
C TYR A 50 1.65 -0.38 4.17
N MET A 51 0.86 -0.29 3.10
CA MET A 51 0.30 -1.47 2.44
C MET A 51 1.42 -2.37 1.88
N ILE A 52 2.41 -1.79 1.19
CA ILE A 52 3.57 -2.53 0.68
C ILE A 52 4.41 -3.10 1.82
N LEU A 53 4.60 -2.36 2.91
CA LEU A 53 5.28 -2.85 4.11
C LEU A 53 4.57 -4.08 4.68
N GLY A 54 3.25 -4.05 4.80
CA GLY A 54 2.48 -5.18 5.28
C GLY A 54 2.59 -6.40 4.37
N MET A 55 2.57 -6.20 3.04
CA MET A 55 2.84 -7.25 2.06
C MET A 55 4.26 -7.80 2.19
N LEU A 56 5.25 -6.94 2.45
CA LEU A 56 6.63 -7.33 2.70
C LEU A 56 6.74 -8.26 3.92
N PHE A 57 6.04 -7.98 5.02
CA PHE A 57 6.05 -8.85 6.20
C PHE A 57 5.57 -10.26 5.88
N ASN A 58 4.54 -10.38 5.07
CA ASN A 58 4.01 -11.69 4.68
C ASN A 58 4.95 -12.41 3.70
N VAL A 59 5.44 -11.69 2.68
CA VAL A 59 6.43 -12.26 1.74
C VAL A 59 7.71 -12.66 2.46
N SER A 60 8.09 -11.94 3.50
CA SER A 60 9.31 -12.18 4.28
C SER A 60 9.29 -13.42 5.17
N MET A 61 8.18 -14.15 5.23
CA MET A 61 8.09 -15.41 5.99
C MET A 61 9.08 -16.47 5.51
N TRP A 62 9.52 -16.43 4.23
CA TRP A 62 10.42 -17.42 3.68
C TRP A 62 11.75 -17.55 4.44
N TYR A 63 12.38 -16.46 4.87
CA TYR A 63 13.65 -16.55 5.60
C TYR A 63 13.47 -17.05 7.03
N LYS A 64 12.29 -16.84 7.64
CA LYS A 64 11.93 -17.42 8.94
C LYS A 64 11.73 -18.93 8.83
N LEU A 65 11.01 -19.37 7.80
CA LEU A 65 10.73 -20.78 7.53
C LEU A 65 11.99 -21.56 7.09
N SER A 66 12.89 -20.89 6.37
CA SER A 66 14.14 -21.50 5.91
C SER A 66 15.30 -21.40 6.92
N GLY A 67 15.08 -20.80 8.09
CA GLY A 67 16.14 -20.59 9.10
C GLY A 67 17.19 -19.54 8.72
N LYS A 68 16.99 -18.80 7.61
CA LYS A 68 17.93 -17.80 7.10
C LYS A 68 17.63 -16.38 7.61
N THR A 69 17.41 -16.25 8.90
CA THR A 69 17.00 -14.98 9.52
C THR A 69 17.99 -13.82 9.29
N ASN A 70 19.25 -14.12 9.07
CA ASN A 70 20.26 -13.11 8.73
C ASN A 70 19.95 -12.35 7.43
N MET A 71 19.14 -12.92 6.53
CA MET A 71 18.70 -12.22 5.32
C MET A 71 17.79 -11.04 5.63
N ALA A 72 17.08 -11.06 6.76
CA ALA A 72 16.29 -9.93 7.22
C ALA A 72 17.13 -8.66 7.38
N ILE A 73 18.35 -8.80 7.93
CA ILE A 73 19.29 -7.69 8.15
C ILE A 73 19.65 -7.04 6.81
N TRP A 74 20.00 -7.85 5.80
CA TRP A 74 20.39 -7.34 4.49
C TRP A 74 19.23 -6.64 3.77
N ILE A 75 18.02 -7.21 3.86
CA ILE A 75 16.81 -6.60 3.29
C ILE A 75 16.54 -5.25 3.98
N THR A 76 16.61 -5.21 5.31
CA THR A 76 16.38 -3.96 6.07
C THR A 76 17.45 -2.91 5.80
N LEU A 77 18.72 -3.31 5.72
CA LEU A 77 19.83 -2.40 5.38
C LEU A 77 19.67 -1.80 3.98
N SER A 78 19.18 -2.59 3.00
CA SER A 78 18.91 -2.06 1.66
C SER A 78 17.80 -0.99 1.70
N GLY A 79 16.75 -1.20 2.48
CA GLY A 79 15.70 -0.21 2.71
C GLY A 79 16.22 1.06 3.37
N LEU A 80 17.04 0.91 4.42
CA LEU A 80 17.68 2.04 5.10
C LEU A 80 18.54 2.87 4.15
N ALA A 81 19.34 2.21 3.32
CA ALA A 81 20.19 2.90 2.32
C ALA A 81 19.35 3.71 1.34
N VAL A 82 18.26 3.14 0.80
CA VAL A 82 17.34 3.85 -0.10
C VAL A 82 16.70 5.05 0.58
N THR A 83 16.18 4.87 1.79
CA THR A 83 15.58 5.97 2.56
C THR A 83 16.58 7.08 2.81
N ALA A 84 17.81 6.73 3.26
CA ALA A 84 18.85 7.72 3.53
C ALA A 84 19.21 8.52 2.26
N VAL A 85 19.40 7.86 1.13
CA VAL A 85 19.71 8.51 -0.14
C VAL A 85 18.59 9.47 -0.57
N VAL A 86 17.33 9.00 -0.51
CA VAL A 86 16.19 9.83 -0.91
C VAL A 86 16.04 11.04 0.01
N ILE A 87 16.17 10.86 1.33
CA ILE A 87 16.05 11.96 2.29
C ILE A 87 17.17 12.98 2.06
N VAL A 88 18.43 12.55 1.99
CA VAL A 88 19.58 13.45 1.82
C VAL A 88 19.48 14.26 0.53
N LEU A 89 19.05 13.64 -0.58
CA LEU A 89 18.99 14.29 -1.89
C LEU A 89 17.74 15.18 -2.07
N PHE A 90 16.60 14.77 -1.55
CA PHE A 90 15.32 15.39 -1.89
C PHE A 90 14.68 16.19 -0.73
N MET A 91 15.04 15.92 0.53
CA MET A 91 14.45 16.64 1.67
C MET A 91 14.66 18.17 1.62
N PRO A 92 15.83 18.68 1.20
CA PRO A 92 16.03 20.13 1.11
C PRO A 92 15.08 20.84 0.12
N LYS A 93 14.59 20.08 -0.89
CA LYS A 93 13.74 20.62 -1.97
C LYS A 93 12.25 20.33 -1.76
N TYR A 94 11.92 19.14 -1.25
CA TYR A 94 10.55 18.65 -1.19
C TYR A 94 10.02 18.43 0.22
N SER A 95 10.81 18.75 1.27
CA SER A 95 10.39 18.67 2.67
C SER A 95 9.76 17.30 3.02
N TYR A 96 8.55 17.30 3.58
CA TYR A 96 7.83 16.09 4.01
C TYR A 96 7.44 15.13 2.86
N TRP A 97 7.32 15.63 1.63
CA TRP A 97 7.09 14.77 0.46
C TRP A 97 8.27 13.84 0.18
N ALA A 98 9.51 14.31 0.39
CA ALA A 98 10.69 13.47 0.25
C ALA A 98 10.68 12.30 1.23
N ALA A 99 10.22 12.51 2.45
CA ALA A 99 10.09 11.45 3.44
C ALA A 99 9.06 10.39 3.00
N ALA A 100 7.87 10.83 2.52
CA ALA A 100 6.84 9.92 2.06
C ALA A 100 7.28 9.06 0.86
N PHE A 101 7.89 9.68 -0.15
CA PHE A 101 8.43 8.94 -1.30
C PHE A 101 9.64 8.10 -0.93
N GLY A 102 10.46 8.54 0.05
CA GLY A 102 11.57 7.75 0.59
C GLY A 102 11.11 6.44 1.22
N HIS A 103 10.05 6.50 2.03
CA HIS A 103 9.43 5.32 2.60
C HIS A 103 8.84 4.40 1.53
N LEU A 104 8.10 4.97 0.57
CA LEU A 104 7.52 4.20 -0.52
C LEU A 104 8.60 3.47 -1.33
N ALA A 105 9.62 4.19 -1.77
CA ALA A 105 10.74 3.63 -2.53
C ALA A 105 11.48 2.53 -1.76
N SER A 106 11.76 2.77 -0.47
CA SER A 106 12.41 1.82 0.42
C SER A 106 11.60 0.52 0.53
N TYR A 107 10.30 0.61 0.80
CA TYR A 107 9.47 -0.58 0.96
C TYR A 107 9.28 -1.34 -0.35
N ILE A 108 9.20 -0.65 -1.49
CA ILE A 108 9.19 -1.30 -2.81
C ILE A 108 10.50 -2.07 -3.05
N VAL A 109 11.65 -1.46 -2.80
CA VAL A 109 12.96 -2.11 -2.98
C VAL A 109 13.08 -3.32 -2.06
N MET A 110 12.76 -3.18 -0.78
CA MET A 110 12.77 -4.29 0.17
C MET A 110 11.82 -5.42 -0.26
N PHE A 111 10.63 -5.08 -0.75
CA PHE A 111 9.64 -6.04 -1.23
C PHE A 111 10.14 -6.81 -2.46
N ILE A 112 10.76 -6.13 -3.43
CA ILE A 112 11.35 -6.76 -4.61
C ILE A 112 12.48 -7.68 -4.22
N ILE A 113 13.42 -7.21 -3.39
CA ILE A 113 14.57 -8.02 -2.92
C ILE A 113 14.06 -9.26 -2.16
N SER A 114 13.12 -9.09 -1.23
CA SER A 114 12.57 -10.21 -0.46
C SER A 114 11.82 -11.20 -1.35
N SER A 115 11.09 -10.73 -2.36
CA SER A 115 10.36 -11.58 -3.30
C SER A 115 11.29 -12.39 -4.19
N VAL A 116 12.35 -11.76 -4.72
CA VAL A 116 13.35 -12.43 -5.57
C VAL A 116 14.15 -13.46 -4.78
N LEU A 117 14.61 -13.10 -3.60
CA LEU A 117 15.34 -14.03 -2.72
C LEU A 117 14.43 -15.16 -2.24
N GLY A 118 13.18 -14.87 -1.90
CA GLY A 118 12.19 -15.86 -1.51
C GLY A 118 11.93 -16.88 -2.62
N ALA A 119 11.77 -16.42 -3.85
CA ALA A 119 11.56 -17.31 -5.00
C ALA A 119 12.75 -18.27 -5.24
N ARG A 120 13.98 -17.86 -4.89
CA ARG A 120 15.18 -18.68 -5.03
C ARG A 120 15.39 -19.69 -3.88
N HIS A 121 15.02 -19.33 -2.65
CA HIS A 121 15.34 -20.12 -1.46
C HIS A 121 14.18 -20.93 -0.93
N TYR A 122 12.97 -20.42 -1.05
CA TYR A 122 11.73 -21.07 -0.59
C TYR A 122 10.56 -20.60 -1.46
N PRO A 123 10.33 -21.21 -2.63
CA PRO A 123 9.35 -20.74 -3.59
C PRO A 123 7.92 -20.91 -3.03
N ILE A 124 7.34 -19.82 -2.59
CA ILE A 124 5.92 -19.77 -2.24
C ILE A 124 5.16 -19.39 -3.51
N PRO A 125 4.13 -20.15 -3.92
CA PRO A 125 3.38 -19.89 -5.15
C PRO A 125 2.44 -18.68 -4.98
N TYR A 126 3.01 -17.48 -4.95
CA TYR A 126 2.21 -16.25 -4.95
C TYR A 126 1.52 -16.04 -6.28
N ARG A 127 0.23 -15.73 -6.23
CA ARG A 127 -0.57 -15.44 -7.43
C ARG A 127 -0.46 -13.97 -7.80
N TRP A 128 0.68 -13.57 -8.34
CA TRP A 128 0.99 -12.18 -8.68
C TRP A 128 -0.07 -11.51 -9.56
N GLY A 129 -0.69 -12.28 -10.46
CA GLY A 129 -1.78 -11.76 -11.31
C GLY A 129 -2.98 -11.27 -10.50
N ARG A 130 -3.36 -11.99 -9.44
CA ARG A 130 -4.49 -11.59 -8.57
C ARG A 130 -4.15 -10.37 -7.74
N LEU A 131 -2.93 -10.31 -7.21
CA LEU A 131 -2.45 -9.13 -6.50
C LEU A 131 -2.48 -7.91 -7.42
N GLY A 132 -2.02 -8.06 -8.67
CA GLY A 132 -2.11 -7.01 -9.70
C GLY A 132 -3.55 -6.58 -9.98
N CYS A 133 -4.50 -7.52 -10.08
CA CYS A 133 -5.91 -7.19 -10.28
C CYS A 133 -6.50 -6.40 -9.10
N ILE A 134 -6.13 -6.74 -7.85
CA ILE A 134 -6.57 -5.99 -6.66
C ILE A 134 -6.01 -4.56 -6.69
N PHE A 135 -4.73 -4.38 -7.06
CA PHE A 135 -4.13 -3.05 -7.20
C PHE A 135 -4.78 -2.24 -8.33
N LEU A 136 -5.07 -2.87 -9.47
CA LEU A 136 -5.77 -2.22 -10.59
C LEU A 136 -7.19 -1.80 -10.19
N LEU A 137 -7.92 -2.67 -9.49
CA LEU A 137 -9.26 -2.36 -9.00
C LEU A 137 -9.21 -1.18 -8.00
N MET A 138 -8.25 -1.20 -7.08
CA MET A 138 -8.04 -0.12 -6.12
C MET A 138 -7.71 1.20 -6.83
N GLY A 139 -6.79 1.17 -7.81
CA GLY A 139 -6.41 2.33 -8.61
C GLY A 139 -7.56 2.86 -9.47
N ALA A 140 -8.39 1.99 -10.04
CA ALA A 140 -9.57 2.39 -10.81
C ALA A 140 -10.61 3.10 -9.93
N VAL A 141 -10.93 2.54 -8.75
CA VAL A 141 -11.85 3.16 -7.79
C VAL A 141 -11.33 4.51 -7.30
N TYR A 142 -10.04 4.60 -7.00
CA TYR A 142 -9.40 5.86 -6.64
C TYR A 142 -9.44 6.88 -7.78
N GLY A 143 -9.12 6.48 -9.01
CA GLY A 143 -9.19 7.34 -10.19
C GLY A 143 -10.60 7.87 -10.47
N ILE A 144 -11.62 7.02 -10.33
CA ILE A 144 -13.02 7.44 -10.45
C ILE A 144 -13.38 8.47 -9.37
N SER A 145 -12.92 8.26 -8.14
CA SER A 145 -13.13 9.21 -7.04
C SER A 145 -12.52 10.59 -7.33
N LEU A 146 -11.37 10.65 -7.99
CA LEU A 146 -10.73 11.92 -8.38
C LEU A 146 -11.49 12.68 -9.46
N LEU A 147 -12.27 11.99 -10.30
CA LEU A 147 -13.10 12.60 -11.35
C LEU A 147 -14.41 13.20 -10.83
N LEU A 148 -14.70 13.07 -9.54
CA LEU A 148 -15.96 13.50 -8.88
C LEU A 148 -15.78 14.72 -7.93
N PRO A 149 -15.01 15.78 -8.26
CA PRO A 149 -14.66 16.83 -7.29
C PRO A 149 -15.76 17.83 -6.96
N SER A 150 -16.84 17.91 -7.75
CA SER A 150 -17.81 19.01 -7.69
C SER A 150 -19.20 18.64 -7.11
N MET A 151 -19.32 17.51 -6.41
CA MET A 151 -20.59 17.07 -5.86
C MET A 151 -20.83 17.59 -4.44
N THR A 152 -22.11 17.79 -4.08
CA THR A 152 -22.52 18.05 -2.69
C THR A 152 -22.03 16.96 -1.75
N LEU A 153 -21.68 17.32 -0.52
CA LEU A 153 -21.07 16.42 0.46
C LEU A 153 -21.85 15.11 0.63
N TRP A 154 -23.19 15.18 0.69
CA TRP A 154 -24.04 14.02 0.83
C TRP A 154 -24.00 13.08 -0.38
N LEU A 155 -24.03 13.66 -1.59
CA LEU A 155 -23.95 12.87 -2.82
C LEU A 155 -22.56 12.22 -2.97
N LYS A 156 -21.51 12.95 -2.60
CA LYS A 156 -20.14 12.43 -2.57
C LYS A 156 -20.02 11.23 -1.62
N LEU A 157 -20.58 11.31 -0.41
CA LEU A 157 -20.56 10.23 0.56
C LEU A 157 -21.30 8.98 0.07
N THR A 158 -22.47 9.13 -0.55
CA THR A 158 -23.22 7.99 -1.10
C THR A 158 -22.47 7.31 -2.23
N VAL A 159 -21.89 8.08 -3.15
CA VAL A 159 -21.07 7.54 -4.25
C VAL A 159 -19.82 6.83 -3.71
N HIS A 160 -19.13 7.41 -2.72
CA HIS A 160 -17.96 6.79 -2.11
C HIS A 160 -18.30 5.46 -1.42
N THR A 161 -19.46 5.39 -0.73
CA THR A 161 -19.92 4.14 -0.11
C THR A 161 -20.24 3.07 -1.17
N LEU A 162 -20.85 3.46 -2.31
CA LEU A 162 -21.09 2.54 -3.43
C LEU A 162 -19.78 2.05 -4.04
N LEU A 163 -18.80 2.92 -4.24
CA LEU A 163 -17.49 2.56 -4.75
C LEU A 163 -16.75 1.58 -3.83
N LEU A 164 -16.85 1.77 -2.50
CA LEU A 164 -16.34 0.79 -1.53
C LEU A 164 -17.06 -0.56 -1.64
N GLY A 165 -18.37 -0.55 -1.85
CA GLY A 165 -19.15 -1.76 -2.09
C GLY A 165 -18.70 -2.50 -3.36
N VAL A 166 -18.45 -1.78 -4.45
CA VAL A 166 -17.90 -2.33 -5.70
C VAL A 166 -16.52 -2.93 -5.48
N TYR A 167 -15.66 -2.23 -4.74
CA TYR A 167 -14.33 -2.76 -4.40
C TYR A 167 -14.43 -4.05 -3.57
N LEU A 168 -15.30 -4.09 -2.55
CA LEU A 168 -15.51 -5.29 -1.73
C LEU A 168 -16.02 -6.46 -2.56
N ALA A 169 -17.00 -6.26 -3.41
CA ALA A 169 -17.54 -7.30 -4.29
C ALA A 169 -16.47 -7.79 -5.28
N GLY A 170 -15.73 -6.86 -5.91
CA GLY A 170 -14.66 -7.18 -6.85
C GLY A 170 -13.48 -7.92 -6.21
N SER A 171 -13.00 -7.45 -5.06
CA SER A 171 -11.91 -8.10 -4.34
C SER A 171 -12.33 -9.48 -3.81
N TRP A 172 -13.56 -9.63 -3.34
CA TRP A 172 -14.10 -10.91 -2.91
C TRP A 172 -14.14 -11.94 -4.05
N THR A 173 -14.59 -11.53 -5.24
CA THR A 173 -14.62 -12.43 -6.42
C THR A 173 -13.21 -12.84 -6.86
N ILE A 174 -12.24 -11.92 -6.84
CA ILE A 174 -10.84 -12.18 -7.21
C ILE A 174 -10.20 -13.18 -6.24
N VAL A 175 -10.45 -13.03 -4.94
CA VAL A 175 -9.83 -13.88 -3.90
C VAL A 175 -10.51 -15.25 -3.81
N ARG A 176 -11.82 -15.34 -4.09
CA ARG A 176 -12.58 -16.60 -3.99
C ARG A 176 -12.28 -17.57 -5.14
N HIS A 177 -12.04 -17.09 -6.33
CA HIS A 177 -11.73 -17.90 -7.53
C HIS A 177 -10.23 -18.12 -7.70
#